data_95884745ce4009865b35dd2c2052578f
#
_entry.id   95884745ce4009865b35dd2c2052578f
#
_cell.length_a   1.000
_cell.length_b   1.000
_cell.length_c   1.000
_cell.angle_alpha   90.00
_cell.angle_beta   90.00
_cell.angle_gamma   90.00
#
_symmetry.space_group_name_H-M   'P 1'
#
loop_
_entity.id
_entity.type
_entity.pdbx_description
1 polymer ?
#
loop_
_entity_poly.entity_id
_entity_poly.type
_entity_poly.pdbx_seq_one_letter_code
_entity_poly.pdbx_strand_id
1 'polypeptide(L)'
;MPKRNTIDTITLGIFSDEDVSIICEDTIKLERGSVAVLSGNSEVGKSFLALKVCANAINDGLKPFFWSVEDKNKAILERIKNIESFYSFNTAELEFSNELPKINKEPINCLKEELNELADCDLIVLDTFSAFFSTLGFKDQNNQNDVQNFFNILTDVAKSNNQAILLLHHLDKKGESLMGSSVIINAPRLVYKLSFEKGEDKNSTTYRLLEVLKDNNNINAGEFQKTIKVLQNSSIDEPSIVNLRANSIDSNTLEIINKK
;
A
#
# COMPACT_ATOMS: atom_id res chain seq x y z
N MET A 1 -31.70 -3.60 9.68
CA MET A 1 -32.08 -2.45 8.85
C MET A 1 -30.89 -1.50 8.77
N PRO A 2 -30.54 -0.93 7.59
CA PRO A 2 -29.47 0.03 7.52
C PRO A 2 -29.78 1.25 8.38
N LYS A 3 -28.76 1.75 9.10
CA LYS A 3 -28.88 2.95 9.90
C LYS A 3 -29.13 4.15 8.96
N ARG A 4 -30.21 4.87 9.17
CA ARG A 4 -30.51 6.06 8.38
C ARG A 4 -29.97 7.29 9.12
N ASN A 5 -29.07 7.99 8.48
CA ASN A 5 -28.55 9.27 8.97
C ASN A 5 -29.26 10.40 8.21
N THR A 6 -29.64 11.46 8.89
CA THR A 6 -30.12 12.69 8.26
C THR A 6 -28.98 13.72 8.23
N ILE A 7 -29.04 14.65 7.28
CA ILE A 7 -28.05 15.73 7.24
C ILE A 7 -27.95 16.44 8.60
N ASP A 8 -29.05 16.65 9.28
CA ASP A 8 -29.08 17.29 10.61
C ASP A 8 -28.39 16.50 11.72
N THR A 9 -28.30 15.18 11.59
CA THR A 9 -27.56 14.31 12.54
C THR A 9 -26.08 14.22 12.22
N ILE A 10 -25.72 14.51 10.96
CA ILE A 10 -24.32 14.50 10.52
C ILE A 10 -23.71 15.90 10.65
N THR A 11 -24.57 16.88 10.59
CA THR A 11 -24.23 18.19 10.44
C THR A 11 -23.58 18.89 11.39
N LEU A 12 -23.27 19.15 11.69
CA LEU A 12 -22.86 20.23 12.51
C LEU A 12 -22.22 19.64 13.74
N GLY A 13 -22.36 18.35 13.91
CA GLY A 13 -21.34 17.63 14.58
C GLY A 13 -20.13 17.63 13.69
N ILE A 14 -19.68 18.77 13.39
CA ILE A 14 -18.28 18.97 13.13
C ILE A 14 -17.63 17.66 12.75
N PHE A 15 -17.40 17.48 11.44
CA PHE A 15 -16.30 16.63 11.02
C PHE A 15 -15.07 17.24 11.73
N SER A 16 -14.78 16.76 12.94
CA SER A 16 -13.49 17.00 13.52
C SER A 16 -12.49 16.36 12.57
N ASP A 17 -11.32 16.95 12.42
CA ASP A 17 -10.21 16.36 11.66
C ASP A 17 -9.84 14.94 12.15
N GLU A 18 -10.51 14.44 13.19
CA GLU A 18 -10.46 13.08 13.73
C GLU A 18 -11.12 12.02 12.83
N ASP A 19 -11.96 12.39 11.86
CA ASP A 19 -12.65 11.41 11.03
C ASP A 19 -11.80 10.77 9.91
N VAL A 20 -10.66 11.37 9.56
CA VAL A 20 -9.69 10.79 8.63
C VAL A 20 -8.35 10.62 9.31
N SER A 21 -8.14 9.48 9.92
CA SER A 21 -6.87 9.17 10.55
C SER A 21 -5.88 8.66 9.50
N ILE A 22 -4.93 9.52 9.13
CA ILE A 22 -3.84 9.20 8.21
C ILE A 22 -2.69 8.59 9.01
N ILE A 23 -2.09 7.55 8.49
CA ILE A 23 -0.90 6.90 9.03
C ILE A 23 0.20 6.83 7.98
N CYS A 24 1.45 6.66 8.44
CA CYS A 24 2.63 6.50 7.58
C CYS A 24 2.90 7.68 6.62
N GLU A 25 2.67 8.90 7.08
CA GLU A 25 2.74 10.11 6.25
C GLU A 25 4.09 10.31 5.55
N ASP A 26 5.17 9.90 6.18
CA ASP A 26 6.54 10.08 5.65
C ASP A 26 6.86 9.20 4.44
N THR A 27 6.10 8.13 4.23
CA THR A 27 6.36 7.18 3.14
C THR A 27 5.22 7.15 2.12
N ILE A 28 4.16 6.45 2.46
CA ILE A 28 2.92 6.34 1.70
C ILE A 28 1.81 6.66 2.68
N LYS A 29 1.06 7.71 2.43
CA LYS A 29 -0.09 8.04 3.25
C LYS A 29 -1.15 6.96 3.13
N LEU A 30 -1.60 6.44 4.27
CA LEU A 30 -2.66 5.45 4.34
C LEU A 30 -3.76 5.97 5.26
N GLU A 31 -4.99 5.62 4.95
CA GLU A 31 -6.16 6.02 5.73
C GLU A 31 -6.69 4.83 6.51
N ARG A 32 -6.90 5.00 7.83
CA ARG A 32 -7.57 3.98 8.64
C ARG A 32 -8.99 3.73 8.15
N GLY A 33 -9.47 2.52 8.32
CA GLY A 33 -10.78 2.10 7.83
C GLY A 33 -10.85 1.96 6.31
N SER A 34 -9.70 1.94 5.61
CA SER A 34 -9.67 1.88 4.15
C SER A 34 -8.67 0.88 3.59
N VAL A 35 -8.82 0.62 2.29
CA VAL A 35 -7.90 -0.22 1.50
C VAL A 35 -7.15 0.66 0.53
N ALA A 36 -5.84 0.52 0.52
CA ALA A 36 -4.93 1.11 -0.46
C ALA A 36 -4.28 0.01 -1.31
N VAL A 37 -3.96 0.32 -2.56
CA VAL A 37 -3.21 -0.56 -3.46
C VAL A 37 -1.89 0.09 -3.82
N LEU A 38 -0.79 -0.65 -3.67
CA LEU A 38 0.52 -0.29 -4.20
C LEU A 38 0.84 -1.18 -5.39
N SER A 39 0.75 -0.62 -6.57
CA SER A 39 1.03 -1.33 -7.83
C SER A 39 2.44 -1.04 -8.35
N GLY A 40 2.97 -1.94 -9.17
CA GLY A 40 4.26 -1.76 -9.83
C GLY A 40 4.74 -3.02 -10.51
N ASN A 41 5.72 -2.90 -11.39
CA ASN A 41 6.36 -4.03 -12.05
C ASN A 41 7.03 -4.98 -11.07
N SER A 42 7.30 -6.20 -11.49
CA SER A 42 8.16 -7.10 -10.73
C SER A 42 9.53 -6.44 -10.50
N GLU A 43 10.15 -6.71 -9.36
CA GLU A 43 11.48 -6.22 -8.99
C GLU A 43 11.60 -4.68 -8.82
N VAL A 44 10.51 -3.92 -8.92
CA VAL A 44 10.53 -2.46 -8.71
C VAL A 44 10.73 -2.05 -7.24
N GLY A 45 10.58 -3.00 -6.31
CA GLY A 45 10.79 -2.76 -4.88
C GLY A 45 9.51 -2.56 -4.05
N LYS A 46 8.34 -3.03 -4.52
CA LYS A 46 7.06 -2.91 -3.78
C LYS A 46 7.13 -3.49 -2.37
N SER A 47 7.56 -4.76 -2.24
CA SER A 47 7.65 -5.44 -0.93
C SER A 47 8.66 -4.74 -0.02
N PHE A 48 9.75 -4.21 -0.56
CA PHE A 48 10.72 -3.43 0.20
C PHE A 48 10.11 -2.13 0.71
N LEU A 49 9.41 -1.40 -0.16
CA LEU A 49 8.71 -0.17 0.23
C LEU A 49 7.63 -0.44 1.27
N ALA A 50 6.88 -1.54 1.13
CA ALA A 50 5.85 -1.92 2.10
C ALA A 50 6.44 -2.27 3.47
N LEU A 51 7.58 -2.96 3.53
CA LEU A 51 8.31 -3.20 4.79
C LEU A 51 8.84 -1.90 5.41
N LYS A 52 9.27 -0.93 4.57
CA LYS A 52 9.62 0.40 5.07
C LYS A 52 8.41 1.12 5.66
N VAL A 53 7.24 0.99 5.05
CA VAL A 53 5.98 1.53 5.61
C VAL A 53 5.70 0.90 6.98
N CYS A 54 5.90 -0.42 7.12
CA CYS A 54 5.80 -1.09 8.43
C CYS A 54 6.80 -0.54 9.45
N ALA A 55 8.06 -0.32 9.04
CA ALA A 55 9.08 0.25 9.92
C ALA A 55 8.69 1.66 10.42
N ASN A 56 8.16 2.49 9.53
CA ASN A 56 7.66 3.81 9.91
C ASN A 56 6.46 3.72 10.85
N ALA A 57 5.52 2.79 10.57
CA ALA A 57 4.38 2.55 11.45
C ALA A 57 4.84 2.19 12.89
N ILE A 58 5.85 1.33 13.04
CA ILE A 58 6.44 0.99 14.34
C ILE A 58 7.02 2.23 15.02
N ASN A 59 7.75 3.06 14.29
CA ASN A 59 8.32 4.30 14.85
C ASN A 59 7.25 5.29 15.30
N ASP A 60 6.07 5.26 14.66
CA ASP A 60 4.90 6.04 15.05
C ASP A 60 4.09 5.39 16.21
N GLY A 61 4.56 4.26 16.76
CA GLY A 61 3.91 3.52 17.83
C GLY A 61 2.71 2.69 17.38
N LEU A 62 2.61 2.40 16.08
CA LEU A 62 1.56 1.58 15.48
C LEU A 62 2.00 0.13 15.36
N LYS A 63 1.03 -0.77 15.27
CA LYS A 63 1.24 -2.22 15.10
C LYS A 63 1.01 -2.64 13.66
N PRO A 64 2.05 -2.80 12.83
CA PRO A 64 1.92 -3.37 11.50
C PRO A 64 2.00 -4.88 11.51
N PHE A 65 1.28 -5.51 10.57
CA PHE A 65 1.41 -6.92 10.22
C PHE A 65 1.75 -7.07 8.73
N PHE A 66 2.83 -7.79 8.42
CA PHE A 66 3.26 -8.02 7.05
C PHE A 66 2.98 -9.47 6.63
N TRP A 67 2.03 -9.66 5.71
CA TRP A 67 1.63 -10.98 5.25
C TRP A 67 2.03 -11.20 3.79
N SER A 68 3.11 -11.96 3.58
CA SER A 68 3.63 -12.28 2.25
C SER A 68 3.58 -13.78 1.98
N VAL A 69 2.64 -14.20 1.15
CA VAL A 69 2.49 -15.62 0.79
C VAL A 69 3.36 -16.03 -0.40
N GLU A 70 4.03 -15.09 -1.06
CA GLU A 70 4.97 -15.36 -2.15
C GLU A 70 6.39 -15.60 -1.66
N ASP A 71 6.76 -14.97 -0.56
CA ASP A 71 8.13 -14.97 -0.07
C ASP A 71 8.38 -16.03 1.01
N LYS A 72 9.57 -16.60 1.01
CA LYS A 72 10.04 -17.44 2.13
C LYS A 72 10.51 -16.55 3.29
N ASN A 73 10.40 -17.06 4.53
CA ASN A 73 10.86 -16.36 5.73
C ASN A 73 12.27 -15.78 5.58
N LYS A 74 13.19 -16.51 4.95
CA LYS A 74 14.56 -16.02 4.73
C LYS A 74 14.62 -14.75 3.92
N ALA A 75 13.81 -14.65 2.85
CA ALA A 75 13.78 -13.46 1.99
C ALA A 75 13.17 -12.25 2.71
N ILE A 76 12.12 -12.47 3.51
CA ILE A 76 11.53 -11.43 4.35
C ILE A 76 12.54 -10.92 5.38
N LEU A 77 13.20 -11.82 6.09
CA LEU A 77 14.22 -11.48 7.10
C LEU A 77 15.43 -10.75 6.49
N GLU A 78 15.88 -11.12 5.29
CA GLU A 78 16.96 -10.42 4.59
C GLU A 78 16.53 -8.99 4.22
N ARG A 79 15.29 -8.78 3.77
CA ARG A 79 14.78 -7.44 3.50
C ARG A 79 14.64 -6.60 4.78
N ILE A 80 14.15 -7.19 5.86
CA ILE A 80 14.05 -6.52 7.17
C ILE A 80 15.45 -6.05 7.62
N LYS A 81 16.46 -6.92 7.58
CA LYS A 81 17.84 -6.56 7.91
C LYS A 81 18.40 -5.45 7.04
N ASN A 82 18.08 -5.47 5.75
CA ASN A 82 18.48 -4.39 4.85
C ASN A 82 17.83 -3.06 5.24
N ILE A 83 16.55 -3.06 5.60
CA ILE A 83 15.85 -1.86 6.06
C ILE A 83 16.42 -1.39 7.39
N GLU A 84 16.65 -2.28 8.35
CA GLU A 84 17.22 -1.98 9.65
C GLU A 84 18.60 -1.30 9.55
N SER A 85 19.39 -1.65 8.53
CA SER A 85 20.69 -1.02 8.30
C SER A 85 20.60 0.47 7.91
N PHE A 86 19.42 0.92 7.47
CA PHE A 86 19.18 2.30 7.01
C PHE A 86 18.18 3.06 7.86
N TYR A 87 17.28 2.34 8.54
CA TYR A 87 16.22 2.91 9.35
C TYR A 87 16.31 2.31 10.76
N SER A 88 16.40 3.16 11.75
CA SER A 88 16.30 2.70 13.13
C SER A 88 14.85 2.42 13.46
N PHE A 89 14.50 1.17 13.70
CA PHE A 89 13.20 0.76 14.23
C PHE A 89 13.37 -0.53 15.04
N ASN A 90 12.39 -0.81 15.91
CA ASN A 90 12.41 -2.04 16.69
C ASN A 90 11.90 -3.23 15.86
N THR A 91 12.80 -4.01 15.27
CA THR A 91 12.44 -5.16 14.43
C THR A 91 11.65 -6.24 15.18
N ALA A 92 11.74 -6.29 16.52
CA ALA A 92 10.97 -7.23 17.33
C ALA A 92 9.47 -6.91 17.37
N GLU A 93 9.08 -5.69 17.00
CA GLU A 93 7.68 -5.26 16.93
C GLU A 93 7.05 -5.52 15.55
N LEU A 94 7.84 -5.95 14.56
CA LEU A 94 7.32 -6.32 13.26
C LEU A 94 6.83 -7.78 13.26
N GLU A 95 5.54 -7.95 13.28
CA GLU A 95 4.92 -9.25 13.08
C GLU A 95 4.74 -9.54 11.59
N PHE A 96 5.03 -10.80 11.18
CA PHE A 96 4.84 -11.21 9.80
C PHE A 96 4.45 -12.68 9.68
N SER A 97 3.79 -13.01 8.56
CA SER A 97 3.50 -14.40 8.17
C SER A 97 3.80 -14.64 6.69
N ASN A 98 4.19 -15.85 6.37
CA ASN A 98 4.25 -16.36 4.99
C ASN A 98 3.36 -17.61 4.81
N GLU A 99 2.53 -17.90 5.78
CA GLU A 99 1.59 -19.01 5.68
C GLU A 99 0.38 -18.58 4.82
N LEU A 100 -0.13 -19.54 4.06
CA LEU A 100 -1.37 -19.36 3.30
C LEU A 100 -2.56 -19.33 4.26
N PRO A 101 -3.61 -18.54 3.94
CA PRO A 101 -4.86 -18.61 4.68
C PRO A 101 -5.38 -20.06 4.78
N LYS A 102 -5.82 -20.45 5.97
CA LYS A 102 -6.35 -21.81 6.21
C LYS A 102 -7.75 -21.94 5.65
N ILE A 103 -7.86 -22.64 4.52
CA ILE A 103 -9.14 -22.81 3.85
C ILE A 103 -9.82 -24.08 4.36
N ASN A 104 -10.73 -23.93 5.30
CA ASN A 104 -11.55 -25.00 5.87
C ASN A 104 -13.05 -24.88 5.59
N LYS A 105 -13.48 -23.78 4.96
CA LYS A 105 -14.85 -23.43 4.61
C LYS A 105 -14.87 -22.75 3.24
N GLU A 106 -15.85 -21.89 3.02
CA GLU A 106 -15.81 -20.99 1.86
C GLU A 106 -14.59 -20.04 1.98
N PRO A 107 -13.74 -19.99 0.95
CA PRO A 107 -12.46 -19.28 1.01
C PRO A 107 -12.55 -17.83 1.45
N ILE A 108 -13.60 -17.15 1.02
CA ILE A 108 -13.90 -15.76 1.35
C ILE A 108 -14.10 -15.57 2.87
N ASN A 109 -14.83 -16.49 3.51
CA ASN A 109 -15.08 -16.43 4.95
C ASN A 109 -13.80 -16.70 5.74
N CYS A 110 -12.93 -17.59 5.23
CA CYS A 110 -11.64 -17.89 5.85
C CYS A 110 -10.73 -16.66 5.89
N LEU A 111 -10.60 -15.93 4.77
CA LEU A 111 -9.80 -14.71 4.75
C LEU A 111 -10.36 -13.67 5.73
N LYS A 112 -11.67 -13.49 5.77
CA LYS A 112 -12.30 -12.56 6.69
C LYS A 112 -12.06 -12.92 8.16
N GLU A 113 -12.15 -14.23 8.50
CA GLU A 113 -11.89 -14.72 9.85
C GLU A 113 -10.43 -14.44 10.25
N GLU A 114 -9.44 -14.79 9.41
CA GLU A 114 -8.03 -14.58 9.70
C GLU A 114 -7.65 -13.09 9.79
N LEU A 115 -8.21 -12.25 8.93
CA LEU A 115 -8.01 -10.81 9.03
C LEU A 115 -8.62 -10.22 10.31
N ASN A 116 -9.73 -10.77 10.81
CA ASN A 116 -10.31 -10.35 12.07
C ASN A 116 -9.49 -10.82 13.29
N GLU A 117 -8.71 -11.90 13.18
CA GLU A 117 -7.74 -12.28 14.22
C GLU A 117 -6.63 -11.23 14.38
N LEU A 118 -6.40 -10.39 13.37
CA LEU A 118 -5.45 -9.27 13.37
C LEU A 118 -6.11 -7.93 13.75
N ALA A 119 -7.24 -7.96 14.47
CA ALA A 119 -8.00 -6.75 14.79
C ALA A 119 -7.26 -5.77 15.72
N ASP A 120 -6.18 -6.19 16.36
CA ASP A 120 -5.30 -5.34 17.17
C ASP A 120 -4.18 -4.67 16.38
N CYS A 121 -4.02 -5.00 15.07
CA CYS A 121 -3.08 -4.35 14.19
C CYS A 121 -3.65 -3.04 13.64
N ASP A 122 -2.81 -2.03 13.46
CA ASP A 122 -3.17 -0.74 12.87
C ASP A 122 -3.04 -0.75 11.35
N LEU A 123 -2.09 -1.54 10.84
CA LEU A 123 -1.76 -1.69 9.44
C LEU A 123 -1.60 -3.17 9.09
N ILE A 124 -2.26 -3.62 8.03
CA ILE A 124 -2.05 -4.94 7.45
C ILE A 124 -1.53 -4.78 6.02
N VAL A 125 -0.38 -5.37 5.72
CA VAL A 125 0.17 -5.45 4.37
C VAL A 125 -0.07 -6.83 3.79
N LEU A 126 -0.68 -6.91 2.60
CA LEU A 126 -0.92 -8.17 1.89
C LEU A 126 -0.05 -8.22 0.61
N ASP A 127 0.92 -9.14 0.57
CA ASP A 127 1.88 -9.30 -0.53
C ASP A 127 1.77 -10.70 -1.14
N THR A 128 1.12 -10.91 -2.27
CA THR A 128 0.50 -9.96 -3.19
C THR A 128 -0.97 -10.30 -3.44
N PHE A 129 -1.73 -9.38 -4.06
CA PHE A 129 -3.11 -9.64 -4.49
C PHE A 129 -3.24 -10.97 -5.25
N SER A 130 -2.39 -11.18 -6.25
CA SER A 130 -2.46 -12.39 -7.10
C SER A 130 -2.32 -13.67 -6.28
N ALA A 131 -1.43 -13.67 -5.30
CA ALA A 131 -1.17 -14.84 -4.46
C ALA A 131 -2.37 -15.11 -3.52
N PHE A 132 -2.88 -14.10 -2.82
CA PHE A 132 -4.07 -14.26 -1.98
C PHE A 132 -5.29 -14.65 -2.79
N PHE A 133 -5.52 -14.01 -3.94
CA PHE A 133 -6.66 -14.26 -4.81
C PHE A 133 -6.68 -15.70 -5.31
N SER A 134 -5.53 -16.23 -5.76
CA SER A 134 -5.41 -17.61 -6.22
C SER A 134 -5.56 -18.63 -5.09
N THR A 135 -5.01 -18.34 -3.90
CA THR A 135 -5.12 -19.21 -2.73
C THR A 135 -6.57 -19.37 -2.28
N LEU A 136 -7.37 -18.33 -2.41
CA LEU A 136 -8.81 -18.36 -2.13
C LEU A 136 -9.62 -19.10 -3.21
N GLY A 137 -8.97 -19.70 -4.19
CA GLY A 137 -9.62 -20.49 -5.24
C GLY A 137 -10.21 -19.68 -6.39
N PHE A 138 -10.02 -18.37 -6.39
CA PHE A 138 -10.39 -17.54 -7.52
C PHE A 138 -9.42 -17.77 -8.69
N LYS A 139 -9.95 -17.97 -9.89
CA LYS A 139 -9.13 -18.37 -11.04
C LYS A 139 -8.81 -17.24 -12.01
N ASP A 140 -9.66 -16.24 -12.08
CA ASP A 140 -9.55 -15.19 -13.08
C ASP A 140 -9.62 -13.79 -12.44
N GLN A 141 -8.49 -13.11 -12.42
CA GLN A 141 -8.37 -11.74 -11.92
C GLN A 141 -9.08 -10.71 -12.82
N ASN A 142 -9.57 -11.10 -14.00
CA ASN A 142 -10.42 -10.27 -14.86
C ASN A 142 -11.92 -10.41 -14.50
N ASN A 143 -12.30 -11.42 -13.73
CA ASN A 143 -13.67 -11.56 -13.26
C ASN A 143 -14.00 -10.44 -12.25
N GLN A 144 -14.82 -9.50 -12.71
CA GLN A 144 -15.17 -8.34 -11.90
C GLN A 144 -15.88 -8.69 -10.59
N ASN A 145 -16.73 -9.71 -10.59
CA ASN A 145 -17.49 -10.12 -9.40
C ASN A 145 -16.57 -10.71 -8.34
N ASP A 146 -15.65 -11.58 -8.73
CA ASP A 146 -14.71 -12.21 -7.80
C ASP A 146 -13.77 -11.16 -7.18
N VAL A 147 -13.25 -10.27 -8.03
CA VAL A 147 -12.39 -9.16 -7.57
C VAL A 147 -13.16 -8.21 -6.66
N GLN A 148 -14.42 -7.87 -7.01
CA GLN A 148 -15.25 -7.02 -6.16
C GLN A 148 -15.53 -7.66 -4.80
N ASN A 149 -15.84 -8.96 -4.78
CA ASN A 149 -16.06 -9.70 -3.53
C ASN A 149 -14.82 -9.70 -2.63
N PHE A 150 -13.63 -9.88 -3.22
CA PHE A 150 -12.37 -9.80 -2.51
C PHE A 150 -12.18 -8.42 -1.86
N PHE A 151 -12.35 -7.34 -2.62
CA PHE A 151 -12.23 -5.98 -2.09
C PHE A 151 -13.30 -5.62 -1.06
N ASN A 152 -14.52 -6.15 -1.21
CA ASN A 152 -15.59 -5.94 -0.22
C ASN A 152 -15.18 -6.48 1.15
N ILE A 153 -14.55 -7.67 1.20
CA ILE A 153 -14.07 -8.25 2.46
C ILE A 153 -12.99 -7.36 3.08
N LEU A 154 -11.97 -7.00 2.30
CA LEU A 154 -10.91 -6.13 2.81
C LEU A 154 -11.47 -4.81 3.34
N THR A 155 -12.42 -4.22 2.61
CA THR A 155 -13.05 -2.95 3.00
C THR A 155 -13.89 -3.11 4.26
N ASP A 156 -14.65 -4.20 4.39
CA ASP A 156 -15.46 -4.49 5.57
C ASP A 156 -14.58 -4.66 6.82
N VAL A 157 -13.50 -5.44 6.69
CA VAL A 157 -12.53 -5.65 7.79
C VAL A 157 -11.84 -4.35 8.17
N ALA A 158 -11.30 -3.64 7.19
CA ALA A 158 -10.63 -2.35 7.42
C ALA A 158 -11.52 -1.38 8.21
N LYS A 159 -12.80 -1.24 7.80
CA LYS A 159 -13.77 -0.37 8.48
C LYS A 159 -14.15 -0.87 9.85
N SER A 160 -14.41 -2.17 10.00
CA SER A 160 -14.89 -2.74 11.27
C SER A 160 -13.84 -2.63 12.38
N ASN A 161 -12.57 -2.81 12.02
CA ASN A 161 -11.43 -2.82 12.94
C ASN A 161 -10.67 -1.47 12.97
N ASN A 162 -11.10 -0.49 12.17
CA ASN A 162 -10.41 0.81 12.01
C ASN A 162 -8.93 0.65 11.64
N GLN A 163 -8.64 -0.26 10.70
CA GLN A 163 -7.28 -0.60 10.24
C GLN A 163 -7.03 -0.03 8.86
N ALA A 164 -5.78 0.24 8.50
CA ALA A 164 -5.37 0.43 7.12
C ALA A 164 -4.95 -0.92 6.51
N ILE A 165 -5.41 -1.23 5.30
CA ILE A 165 -4.94 -2.40 4.54
C ILE A 165 -4.21 -1.93 3.30
N LEU A 166 -2.93 -2.31 3.16
CA LEU A 166 -2.10 -2.05 1.99
C LEU A 166 -1.94 -3.34 1.18
N LEU A 167 -2.51 -3.38 -0.02
CA LEU A 167 -2.45 -4.52 -0.92
C LEU A 167 -1.42 -4.29 -2.01
N LEU A 168 -0.44 -5.19 -2.15
CA LEU A 168 0.55 -5.12 -3.23
C LEU A 168 0.02 -5.80 -4.48
N HIS A 169 0.23 -5.17 -5.64
CA HIS A 169 -0.26 -5.67 -6.92
C HIS A 169 0.74 -5.47 -8.05
N HIS A 170 0.66 -6.33 -9.08
CA HIS A 170 1.49 -6.24 -10.27
C HIS A 170 0.83 -5.41 -11.37
N LEU A 171 1.66 -4.74 -12.17
CA LEU A 171 1.23 -4.17 -13.44
C LEU A 171 1.14 -5.24 -14.52
N ASP A 172 0.49 -4.92 -15.61
CA ASP A 172 0.49 -5.75 -16.81
C ASP A 172 1.90 -5.89 -17.41
N LYS A 173 2.06 -6.76 -18.40
CA LYS A 173 3.37 -7.02 -19.03
C LYS A 173 3.97 -5.78 -19.72
N LYS A 174 3.15 -4.78 -20.05
CA LYS A 174 3.60 -3.53 -20.64
C LYS A 174 4.01 -2.51 -19.57
N GLY A 175 3.64 -2.74 -18.30
CA GLY A 175 3.91 -1.81 -17.20
C GLY A 175 3.07 -0.53 -17.24
N GLU A 176 2.03 -0.50 -18.06
CA GLU A 176 1.20 0.67 -18.31
C GLU A 176 -0.04 0.72 -17.40
N SER A 177 -0.66 -0.45 -17.19
CA SER A 177 -1.89 -0.55 -16.41
C SER A 177 -1.81 -1.65 -15.34
N LEU A 178 -2.72 -1.61 -14.36
CA LEU A 178 -2.83 -2.68 -13.39
C LEU A 178 -3.33 -3.94 -14.09
N MET A 179 -2.71 -5.07 -13.76
CA MET A 179 -3.11 -6.36 -14.31
C MET A 179 -4.47 -6.76 -13.74
N GLY A 180 -5.39 -7.21 -14.59
CA GLY A 180 -6.70 -7.74 -14.21
C GLY A 180 -7.84 -6.73 -14.33
N SER A 181 -8.89 -6.93 -13.53
CA SER A 181 -10.12 -6.14 -13.59
C SER A 181 -9.91 -4.68 -13.22
N SER A 182 -10.65 -3.77 -13.87
CA SER A 182 -10.71 -2.35 -13.50
C SER A 182 -11.19 -2.12 -12.06
N VAL A 183 -11.82 -3.10 -11.44
CA VAL A 183 -12.21 -3.07 -10.02
C VAL A 183 -11.01 -2.84 -9.11
N ILE A 184 -9.81 -3.34 -9.49
CA ILE A 184 -8.58 -3.17 -8.72
C ILE A 184 -8.20 -1.68 -8.54
N ILE A 185 -8.55 -0.84 -9.52
CA ILE A 185 -8.40 0.61 -9.40
C ILE A 185 -9.63 1.25 -8.74
N ASN A 186 -10.83 0.74 -9.06
CA ASN A 186 -12.06 1.42 -8.69
C ASN A 186 -12.52 1.14 -7.26
N ALA A 187 -12.26 -0.05 -6.71
CA ALA A 187 -12.71 -0.42 -5.37
C ALA A 187 -11.91 0.24 -4.23
N PRO A 188 -10.56 0.26 -4.22
CA PRO A 188 -9.81 0.87 -3.13
C PRO A 188 -9.99 2.39 -3.07
N ARG A 189 -9.74 2.98 -1.89
CA ARG A 189 -9.77 4.45 -1.70
C ARG A 189 -8.54 5.12 -2.28
N LEU A 190 -7.40 4.46 -2.21
CA LEU A 190 -6.09 4.94 -2.62
C LEU A 190 -5.45 3.93 -3.56
N VAL A 191 -4.84 4.41 -4.63
CA VAL A 191 -4.03 3.60 -5.55
C VAL A 191 -2.74 4.32 -5.86
N TYR A 192 -1.65 3.67 -5.53
CA TYR A 192 -0.29 4.12 -5.82
C TYR A 192 0.35 3.25 -6.89
N LYS A 193 1.22 3.85 -7.68
CA LYS A 193 2.06 3.15 -8.64
C LYS A 193 3.53 3.44 -8.36
N LEU A 194 4.31 2.38 -8.20
CA LEU A 194 5.75 2.44 -8.07
C LEU A 194 6.39 2.06 -9.40
N SER A 195 7.24 2.90 -9.93
CA SER A 195 7.93 2.68 -11.20
C SER A 195 9.41 3.07 -11.10
N PHE A 196 10.21 2.59 -12.06
CA PHE A 196 11.55 3.14 -12.26
C PHE A 196 11.44 4.57 -12.81
N GLU A 197 12.41 5.41 -12.48
CA GLU A 197 12.52 6.71 -13.16
C GLU A 197 12.79 6.50 -14.64
N LYS A 198 12.46 7.50 -15.45
CA LYS A 198 12.59 7.41 -16.90
C LYS A 198 14.03 7.17 -17.30
N GLY A 199 14.28 6.08 -18.02
CA GLY A 199 15.61 5.67 -18.46
C GLY A 199 16.37 4.78 -17.45
N GLU A 200 15.78 4.49 -16.32
CA GLU A 200 16.33 3.67 -15.27
C GLU A 200 15.75 2.25 -15.30
N ASP A 201 16.52 1.28 -14.83
CA ASP A 201 16.11 -0.11 -14.68
C ASP A 201 16.48 -0.66 -13.30
N LYS A 202 16.21 -1.96 -13.09
CA LYS A 202 16.50 -2.63 -11.83
C LYS A 202 17.98 -2.62 -11.41
N ASN A 203 18.89 -2.37 -12.33
CA ASN A 203 20.32 -2.41 -12.09
C ASN A 203 20.91 -1.02 -11.85
N SER A 204 20.18 0.03 -12.20
CA SER A 204 20.75 1.36 -12.36
C SER A 204 20.59 2.27 -11.17
N THR A 205 19.55 2.17 -10.36
CA THR A 205 19.35 3.14 -9.29
C THR A 205 18.65 2.69 -8.05
N THR A 206 18.86 3.52 -7.03
CA THR A 206 18.18 3.50 -5.77
C THR A 206 16.87 4.28 -5.78
N TYR A 207 16.58 5.03 -6.83
CA TYR A 207 15.38 5.88 -6.88
C TYR A 207 14.23 5.22 -7.61
N ARG A 208 13.03 5.53 -7.15
CA ARG A 208 11.77 5.11 -7.75
C ARG A 208 10.80 6.28 -7.77
N LEU A 209 9.96 6.30 -8.78
CA LEU A 209 8.85 7.23 -8.87
C LEU A 209 7.62 6.59 -8.23
N LEU A 210 7.06 7.25 -7.23
CA LEU A 210 5.76 6.92 -6.65
C LEU A 210 4.72 7.90 -7.19
N GLU A 211 3.72 7.38 -7.87
CA GLU A 211 2.61 8.13 -8.45
C GLU A 211 1.32 7.83 -7.69
N VAL A 212 0.49 8.83 -7.47
CA VAL A 212 -0.85 8.68 -6.93
C VAL A 212 -1.83 8.56 -8.10
N LEU A 213 -2.33 7.36 -8.35
CA LEU A 213 -3.27 7.11 -9.45
C LEU A 213 -4.72 7.38 -9.03
N LYS A 214 -5.03 7.24 -7.74
CA LYS A 214 -6.34 7.49 -7.16
C LYS A 214 -6.22 7.91 -5.72
N ASP A 215 -6.98 8.93 -5.35
CA ASP A 215 -7.07 9.46 -4.00
C ASP A 215 -8.48 10.03 -3.78
N ASN A 216 -9.39 9.21 -3.22
CA ASN A 216 -10.77 9.61 -3.07
C ASN A 216 -10.99 10.67 -1.99
N ASN A 217 -10.11 10.73 -1.01
CA ASN A 217 -10.24 11.62 0.15
C ASN A 217 -9.22 12.77 0.12
N ASN A 218 -8.48 12.89 -1.00
CA ASN A 218 -7.49 13.95 -1.21
C ASN A 218 -6.44 14.05 -0.09
N ILE A 219 -6.06 12.91 0.51
CA ILE A 219 -5.09 12.89 1.61
C ILE A 219 -3.67 13.23 1.15
N ASN A 220 -3.38 13.07 -0.13
CA ASN A 220 -2.11 13.47 -0.72
C ASN A 220 -2.07 14.97 -1.10
N ALA A 221 -3.19 15.70 -0.99
CA ALA A 221 -3.26 17.16 -1.08
C ALA A 221 -2.47 17.79 -2.25
N GLY A 222 -2.58 17.21 -3.44
CA GLY A 222 -1.89 17.71 -4.64
C GLY A 222 -0.48 17.15 -4.85
N GLU A 223 0.00 16.28 -3.99
CA GLU A 223 1.23 15.52 -4.22
C GLU A 223 0.95 14.29 -5.08
N PHE A 224 0.90 14.46 -6.40
CA PHE A 224 0.58 13.35 -7.32
C PHE A 224 1.78 12.47 -7.66
N GLN A 225 2.99 12.95 -7.45
CA GLN A 225 4.22 12.22 -7.71
C GLN A 225 5.30 12.57 -6.70
N LYS A 226 6.05 11.59 -6.25
CA LYS A 226 7.28 11.80 -5.47
C LYS A 226 8.33 10.77 -5.82
N THR A 227 9.60 11.18 -5.81
CA THR A 227 10.73 10.28 -5.95
C THR A 227 11.06 9.69 -4.59
N ILE A 228 11.11 8.37 -4.52
CA ILE A 228 11.45 7.63 -3.31
C ILE A 228 12.79 6.94 -3.53
N LYS A 229 13.70 7.09 -2.57
CA LYS A 229 14.92 6.32 -2.53
C LYS A 229 14.62 4.93 -1.99
N VAL A 230 14.77 3.92 -2.81
CA VAL A 230 14.66 2.50 -2.45
C VAL A 230 16.05 1.89 -2.60
N LEU A 231 16.65 1.50 -1.48
CA LEU A 231 17.98 0.89 -1.52
C LEU A 231 17.85 -0.58 -1.89
N GLN A 232 18.38 -0.94 -3.04
CA GLN A 232 18.74 -2.31 -3.37
C GLN A 232 20.25 -2.42 -3.31
N ASN A 233 20.74 -3.25 -2.37
CA ASN A 233 22.16 -3.54 -2.15
C ASN A 233 23.05 -2.38 -1.71
N SER A 234 23.34 -2.43 -0.43
CA SER A 234 24.55 -1.94 0.25
C SER A 234 25.46 -1.00 -0.50
N SER A 235 25.42 0.23 -0.18
CA SER A 235 26.53 1.07 0.26
C SER A 235 26.06 2.53 0.38
N ILE A 236 26.02 2.96 1.64
CA ILE A 236 26.31 4.33 2.02
C ILE A 236 25.61 5.41 1.21
N ASP A 237 24.36 5.75 1.59
CA ASP A 237 23.86 7.12 1.59
C ASP A 237 22.46 7.15 2.21
N GLU A 238 22.20 8.13 3.06
CA GLU A 238 20.92 8.26 3.75
C GLU A 238 19.76 8.37 2.74
N PRO A 239 18.65 7.64 2.96
CA PRO A 239 17.50 7.73 2.10
C PRO A 239 16.81 9.08 2.31
N SER A 240 16.89 9.93 1.36
CA SER A 240 16.11 11.15 1.31
C SER A 240 14.85 10.94 0.49
N ILE A 241 13.69 11.25 1.06
CA ILE A 241 12.46 11.43 0.29
C ILE A 241 12.58 12.81 -0.34
N VAL A 242 12.74 12.86 -1.64
CA VAL A 242 12.66 14.11 -2.38
C VAL A 242 11.21 14.34 -2.75
N ASN A 243 10.54 15.21 -2.05
CA ASN A 243 9.21 15.66 -2.42
C ASN A 243 9.34 16.58 -3.63
N LEU A 244 9.02 16.08 -4.80
CA LEU A 244 8.76 16.95 -5.93
C LEU A 244 7.37 17.55 -5.70
N ARG A 245 7.33 18.83 -5.29
CA ARG A 245 6.06 19.56 -5.25
C ARG A 245 5.42 19.45 -6.64
N ALA A 246 4.18 18.97 -6.68
CA ALA A 246 3.36 19.09 -7.87
C ALA A 246 3.18 20.59 -8.14
N ASN A 247 4.03 21.15 -8.95
CA ASN A 247 3.71 22.44 -9.54
C ASN A 247 2.51 22.21 -10.43
N SER A 248 1.42 22.90 -10.14
CA SER A 248 0.38 23.16 -11.13
C SER A 248 1.11 23.46 -12.44
N ILE A 249 0.79 22.67 -13.46
CA ILE A 249 1.43 22.73 -14.77
C ILE A 249 1.26 24.15 -15.30
N ASP A 250 2.22 24.98 -15.03
CA ASP A 250 2.48 26.17 -15.78
C ASP A 250 3.70 25.88 -16.65
N SER A 251 3.46 25.82 -17.96
CA SER A 251 4.44 25.44 -18.97
C SER A 251 5.72 26.30 -18.98
N ASN A 252 5.78 27.35 -18.18
CA ASN A 252 6.92 28.24 -18.03
C ASN A 252 7.90 27.84 -16.93
N THR A 253 7.56 26.87 -16.09
CA THR A 253 8.42 26.46 -14.96
C THR A 253 9.40 25.34 -15.33
N LEU A 254 9.14 24.62 -16.43
CA LEU A 254 10.01 23.54 -16.92
C LEU A 254 11.36 24.03 -17.48
N GLU A 255 11.50 25.30 -17.84
CA GLU A 255 12.76 25.86 -18.32
C GLU A 255 13.78 26.19 -17.22
N ILE A 256 13.35 26.31 -15.97
CA ILE A 256 14.24 26.74 -14.87
C ILE A 256 15.00 25.58 -14.24
N ILE A 257 14.48 24.36 -14.35
CA ILE A 257 15.09 23.16 -13.74
C ILE A 257 16.25 22.59 -14.58
N ASN A 258 16.27 22.91 -15.89
CA ASN A 258 17.31 22.42 -16.81
C ASN A 258 18.56 23.33 -16.91
N LYS A 259 18.71 24.35 -16.06
CA LYS A 259 19.86 25.28 -16.07
C LYS A 259 20.54 25.42 -14.71
N LYS A 260 20.72 24.32 -13.98
CA LYS A 260 21.75 24.31 -12.91
C LYS A 260 22.36 22.92 -12.80
#